data_c5a3503fd17d002c3fb6fd0ad8a4a176
#
_entry.id   c5a3503fd17d002c3fb6fd0ad8a4a176
#
_cell.length_a   1.000
_cell.length_b   1.000
_cell.length_c   1.000
_cell.angle_alpha   90.00
_cell.angle_beta   90.00
_cell.angle_gamma   90.00
#
_symmetry.space_group_name_H-M   'P 1'
#
loop_
_entity.id
_entity.type
_entity.pdbx_description
1 polymer ?
#
loop_
_entity_poly.entity_id
_entity_poly.type
_entity_poly.pdbx_seq_one_letter_code
_entity_poly.pdbx_strand_id
1 'polypeptide(L)'
;MLWPGVSAGGAPAGNRLYYGDNLLILSDLLGDDCVRGKVRLVYIDPPFATQSAFETRSQSHAYEDLLAGANYVEYIRERLIFLRELLSSDGSIYVHLDQKMAFAIKIIMDEVFGSTNFRNWITRKKCNPKNYTRKAYGNVSDFILFYTKSPRYVWHRPFREWTAERGAREYTYVEKPTGRRYKKVPIHAPGVRHGETGKPWRGLAPPPGKHWQFPPRTLEEMDSRGEIHWSTTGNPRRKIYLDNSKGVPVQDIWLEFRDPHNQNIKITGYPTEKNPDLLRRIINASSDQGDLVLDGFCGSGTTLAVASELGRRWIGIDNSPEAIGTVLRRFARGLEPMGDFVRRQRLVSKRARTSEPPTLFEDWTTDQGVPAIGSRVRMIRDFSLFASEPYSGELKRYIEDWQRSL
;
A
#
# COMPACT_ATOMS: atom_id res chain seq x y z
N MET A 1 -27.69 7.96 -14.51
CA MET A 1 -27.41 9.27 -15.16
C MET A 1 -25.97 9.28 -15.60
N LEU A 2 -25.69 9.60 -16.86
CA LEU A 2 -24.32 9.55 -17.40
C LEU A 2 -23.74 10.96 -17.42
N TRP A 3 -22.48 11.08 -17.02
CA TRP A 3 -21.69 12.31 -17.13
C TRP A 3 -21.40 12.64 -18.61
N PRO A 4 -21.32 13.92 -19.03
CA PRO A 4 -20.95 14.29 -20.39
C PRO A 4 -19.54 13.74 -20.74
N GLY A 5 -19.49 12.82 -21.69
CA GLY A 5 -18.27 12.06 -22.05
C GLY A 5 -18.43 10.55 -21.90
N VAL A 6 -19.53 10.09 -21.31
CA VAL A 6 -19.81 8.67 -21.10
C VAL A 6 -20.84 8.18 -22.13
N SER A 7 -20.51 7.20 -22.95
CA SER A 7 -21.38 6.60 -23.92
C SER A 7 -22.44 5.71 -23.27
N ALA A 8 -23.73 5.94 -23.57
CA ALA A 8 -24.81 5.02 -23.27
C ALA A 8 -24.78 3.89 -24.31
N GLY A 9 -24.24 2.74 -23.98
CA GLY A 9 -24.31 1.60 -24.88
C GLY A 9 -23.24 0.54 -24.59
N GLY A 10 -23.65 -0.54 -23.97
CA GLY A 10 -22.80 -1.66 -23.57
C GLY A 10 -22.08 -1.42 -22.24
N ALA A 11 -21.86 -2.48 -21.44
CA ALA A 11 -21.10 -2.36 -20.18
C ALA A 11 -19.71 -1.78 -20.50
N PRO A 12 -19.37 -0.56 -20.03
CA PRO A 12 -18.12 0.06 -20.44
C PRO A 12 -16.95 -0.71 -19.83
N ALA A 13 -16.01 -1.08 -20.67
CA ALA A 13 -14.75 -1.72 -20.25
C ALA A 13 -13.83 -0.77 -19.46
N GLY A 14 -14.33 0.41 -19.03
CA GLY A 14 -13.60 1.49 -18.41
C GLY A 14 -13.71 1.55 -16.88
N ASN A 15 -13.20 2.66 -16.32
CA ASN A 15 -13.29 2.99 -14.90
C ASN A 15 -14.73 3.33 -14.50
N ARG A 16 -15.13 2.95 -13.28
CA ARG A 16 -16.51 3.13 -12.81
C ARG A 16 -16.53 3.70 -11.40
N LEU A 17 -17.32 4.74 -11.20
CA LEU A 17 -17.62 5.32 -9.89
C LEU A 17 -19.11 5.11 -9.60
N TYR A 18 -19.41 4.53 -8.45
CA TYR A 18 -20.77 4.26 -8.01
C TYR A 18 -21.11 5.08 -6.77
N TYR A 19 -22.27 5.74 -6.80
CA TYR A 19 -22.88 6.41 -5.66
C TYR A 19 -24.06 5.58 -5.14
N GLY A 20 -23.96 5.03 -3.95
CA GLY A 20 -25.01 4.22 -3.33
C GLY A 20 -24.51 3.25 -2.28
N ASP A 21 -25.43 2.41 -1.77
CA ASP A 21 -25.06 1.34 -0.83
C ASP A 21 -24.15 0.32 -1.52
N ASN A 22 -22.98 0.14 -0.93
CA ASN A 22 -21.98 -0.73 -1.50
C ASN A 22 -22.36 -2.22 -1.45
N LEU A 23 -23.20 -2.68 -0.51
CA LEU A 23 -23.65 -4.07 -0.48
C LEU A 23 -24.49 -4.40 -1.70
N LEU A 24 -25.45 -3.54 -2.06
CA LEU A 24 -26.31 -3.69 -3.24
C LEU A 24 -25.47 -3.64 -4.53
N ILE A 25 -24.58 -2.65 -4.62
CA ILE A 25 -23.71 -2.48 -5.80
C ILE A 25 -22.75 -3.67 -5.97
N LEU A 26 -22.14 -4.18 -4.88
CA LEU A 26 -21.28 -5.36 -4.93
C LEU A 26 -22.06 -6.61 -5.36
N SER A 27 -23.33 -6.74 -4.91
CA SER A 27 -24.23 -7.81 -5.37
C SER A 27 -24.50 -7.70 -6.87
N ASP A 28 -24.82 -6.51 -7.39
CA ASP A 28 -25.06 -6.28 -8.80
C ASP A 28 -23.81 -6.57 -9.65
N LEU A 29 -22.63 -6.21 -9.16
CA LEU A 29 -21.35 -6.48 -9.83
C LEU A 29 -21.06 -7.98 -9.97
N LEU A 30 -21.63 -8.86 -9.14
CA LEU A 30 -21.54 -10.30 -9.34
C LEU A 30 -22.30 -10.80 -10.59
N GLY A 31 -23.28 -10.04 -11.07
CA GLY A 31 -23.97 -10.30 -12.33
C GLY A 31 -23.19 -9.80 -13.56
N ASP A 32 -22.11 -9.05 -13.38
CA ASP A 32 -21.29 -8.51 -14.48
C ASP A 32 -20.10 -9.43 -14.78
N ASP A 33 -20.14 -10.12 -15.90
CA ASP A 33 -19.09 -11.02 -16.36
C ASP A 33 -17.75 -10.31 -16.62
N CYS A 34 -17.75 -8.98 -16.80
CA CYS A 34 -16.54 -8.17 -16.94
C CYS A 34 -15.87 -7.86 -15.58
N VAL A 35 -16.56 -8.11 -14.47
CA VAL A 35 -16.08 -7.80 -13.11
C VAL A 35 -15.96 -9.05 -12.24
N ARG A 36 -16.95 -9.94 -12.28
CA ARG A 36 -16.97 -11.18 -11.49
C ARG A 36 -15.72 -12.01 -11.76
N GLY A 37 -14.94 -12.27 -10.71
CA GLY A 37 -13.69 -13.04 -10.80
C GLY A 37 -12.59 -12.36 -11.62
N LYS A 38 -12.67 -11.05 -11.84
CA LYS A 38 -11.69 -10.25 -12.62
C LYS A 38 -10.97 -9.18 -11.79
N VAL A 39 -11.43 -8.88 -10.59
CA VAL A 39 -10.79 -7.91 -9.72
C VAL A 39 -9.45 -8.46 -9.23
N ARG A 40 -8.36 -7.78 -9.56
CA ARG A 40 -7.01 -8.17 -9.16
C ARG A 40 -6.69 -7.75 -7.74
N LEU A 41 -7.10 -6.56 -7.36
CA LEU A 41 -6.82 -5.97 -6.07
C LEU A 41 -8.07 -5.32 -5.50
N VAL A 42 -8.39 -5.66 -4.27
CA VAL A 42 -9.32 -4.94 -3.43
C VAL A 42 -8.54 -4.20 -2.34
N TYR A 43 -8.79 -2.91 -2.19
CA TYR A 43 -8.40 -2.15 -1.01
C TYR A 43 -9.66 -1.52 -0.43
N ILE A 44 -9.88 -1.69 0.87
CA ILE A 44 -10.98 -1.03 1.59
C ILE A 44 -10.49 -0.40 2.89
N ASP A 45 -11.05 0.77 3.18
CA ASP A 45 -10.89 1.51 4.42
C ASP A 45 -12.29 1.83 4.97
N PRO A 46 -12.99 0.82 5.53
CA PRO A 46 -14.37 1.00 5.97
C PRO A 46 -14.45 2.00 7.13
N PRO A 47 -15.59 2.69 7.32
CA PRO A 47 -15.76 3.63 8.43
C PRO A 47 -15.50 2.91 9.75
N PHE A 48 -14.75 3.58 10.65
CA PHE A 48 -14.49 3.01 11.96
C PHE A 48 -15.78 2.98 12.80
N ALA A 49 -15.98 1.92 13.56
CA ALA A 49 -17.18 1.68 14.37
C ALA A 49 -17.57 2.84 15.34
N THR A 50 -16.68 3.81 15.51
CA THR A 50 -16.89 4.97 16.40
C THR A 50 -17.53 6.18 15.71
N GLN A 51 -17.69 6.20 14.39
CA GLN A 51 -18.14 7.40 13.67
C GLN A 51 -19.59 7.35 13.16
N SER A 52 -20.22 6.19 13.09
CA SER A 52 -21.49 6.06 12.38
C SER A 52 -22.76 5.88 13.19
N ALA A 53 -22.73 5.89 14.55
CA ALA A 53 -23.92 5.50 15.29
C ALA A 53 -24.21 6.18 16.64
N PHE A 54 -23.51 7.19 17.13
CA PHE A 54 -23.76 7.60 18.53
C PHE A 54 -23.87 9.09 18.78
N GLU A 55 -24.93 9.69 18.29
CA GLU A 55 -25.54 10.89 18.89
C GLU A 55 -26.80 10.53 19.68
N THR A 56 -26.71 9.60 20.61
CA THR A 56 -27.72 9.46 21.68
C THR A 56 -27.03 9.22 23.01
N ARG A 57 -26.99 10.27 23.81
CA ARG A 57 -26.60 10.24 25.22
C ARG A 57 -27.71 9.58 26.03
N SER A 58 -27.59 8.30 26.39
CA SER A 58 -28.30 7.68 27.48
C SER A 58 -27.58 6.45 28.05
N GLN A 59 -27.83 6.17 29.30
CA GLN A 59 -27.07 5.41 30.29
C GLN A 59 -26.99 3.87 30.14
N SER A 60 -27.13 3.29 28.95
CA SER A 60 -27.00 1.81 28.71
C SER A 60 -25.77 1.40 27.91
N HIS A 61 -24.66 2.10 28.13
CA HIS A 61 -23.50 2.08 27.22
C HIS A 61 -22.84 0.71 26.95
N ALA A 62 -22.78 -0.21 27.92
CA ALA A 62 -21.98 -1.43 27.73
C ALA A 62 -22.67 -2.47 26.81
N TYR A 63 -23.97 -2.58 26.84
CA TYR A 63 -24.72 -3.56 26.02
C TYR A 63 -24.93 -3.04 24.59
N GLU A 64 -25.18 -1.74 24.45
CA GLU A 64 -25.30 -1.07 23.14
C GLU A 64 -23.96 -1.07 22.38
N ASP A 65 -22.83 -0.88 23.08
CA ASP A 65 -21.50 -0.96 22.46
C ASP A 65 -21.15 -2.37 21.95
N LEU A 66 -21.58 -3.41 22.65
CA LEU A 66 -21.41 -4.80 22.21
C LEU A 66 -22.26 -5.12 20.97
N LEU A 67 -23.52 -4.71 20.96
CA LEU A 67 -24.42 -4.87 19.82
C LEU A 67 -23.93 -4.06 18.61
N ALA A 68 -23.45 -2.85 18.83
CA ALA A 68 -22.88 -2.02 17.78
C ALA A 68 -21.63 -2.65 17.18
N GLY A 69 -20.77 -3.26 18.00
CA GLY A 69 -19.61 -4.00 17.56
C GLY A 69 -19.97 -5.23 16.72
N ALA A 70 -20.97 -6.02 17.15
CA ALA A 70 -21.45 -7.19 16.44
C ALA A 70 -22.10 -6.82 15.08
N ASN A 71 -22.94 -5.78 15.07
CA ASN A 71 -23.55 -5.27 13.84
C ASN A 71 -22.51 -4.76 12.84
N TYR A 72 -21.45 -4.09 13.33
CA TYR A 72 -20.35 -3.66 12.47
C TYR A 72 -19.59 -4.84 11.89
N VAL A 73 -19.32 -5.87 12.68
CA VAL A 73 -18.64 -7.09 12.23
C VAL A 73 -19.45 -7.77 11.12
N GLU A 74 -20.78 -7.92 11.30
CA GLU A 74 -21.65 -8.50 10.28
C GLU A 74 -21.74 -7.60 9.02
N TYR A 75 -21.85 -6.30 9.20
CA TYR A 75 -21.81 -5.33 8.11
C TYR A 75 -20.56 -5.49 7.23
N ILE A 76 -19.39 -5.70 7.83
CA ILE A 76 -18.15 -5.94 7.07
C ILE A 76 -18.13 -7.35 6.50
N ARG A 77 -18.59 -8.36 7.24
CA ARG A 77 -18.60 -9.77 6.80
C ARG A 77 -19.38 -9.96 5.50
N GLU A 78 -20.59 -9.43 5.40
CA GLU A 78 -21.41 -9.48 4.19
C GLU A 78 -20.64 -8.96 2.97
N ARG A 79 -19.99 -7.80 3.11
CA ARG A 79 -19.22 -7.17 2.04
C ARG A 79 -17.98 -7.96 1.66
N LEU A 80 -17.28 -8.54 2.63
CA LEU A 80 -16.12 -9.39 2.38
C LEU A 80 -16.45 -10.63 1.56
N ILE A 81 -17.64 -11.22 1.74
CA ILE A 81 -18.12 -12.36 0.96
C ILE A 81 -18.25 -11.95 -0.52
N PHE A 82 -18.91 -10.84 -0.82
CA PHE A 82 -19.04 -10.34 -2.19
C PHE A 82 -17.67 -9.96 -2.79
N LEU A 83 -16.85 -9.27 -2.05
CA LEU A 83 -15.51 -8.86 -2.49
C LEU A 83 -14.64 -10.07 -2.83
N ARG A 84 -14.74 -11.16 -2.05
CA ARG A 84 -14.04 -12.41 -2.35
C ARG A 84 -14.49 -13.03 -3.66
N GLU A 85 -15.79 -13.03 -3.95
CA GLU A 85 -16.32 -13.59 -5.21
C GLU A 85 -15.92 -12.74 -6.43
N LEU A 86 -15.85 -11.42 -6.28
CA LEU A 86 -15.39 -10.51 -7.33
C LEU A 86 -13.89 -10.64 -7.64
N LEU A 87 -13.07 -11.05 -6.65
CA LEU A 87 -11.63 -11.24 -6.85
C LEU A 87 -11.33 -12.34 -7.87
N SER A 88 -10.32 -12.11 -8.70
CA SER A 88 -9.70 -13.15 -9.54
C SER A 88 -9.06 -14.24 -8.68
N SER A 89 -8.82 -15.43 -9.24
CA SER A 89 -8.23 -16.56 -8.51
C SER A 89 -6.87 -16.26 -7.88
N ASP A 90 -6.14 -15.30 -8.43
CA ASP A 90 -4.82 -14.82 -8.01
C ASP A 90 -4.87 -13.37 -7.44
N GLY A 91 -6.07 -12.92 -7.09
CA GLY A 91 -6.32 -11.59 -6.53
C GLY A 91 -6.01 -11.47 -5.05
N SER A 92 -5.87 -10.23 -4.61
CA SER A 92 -5.49 -9.83 -3.25
C SER A 92 -6.46 -8.83 -2.66
N ILE A 93 -6.60 -8.85 -1.33
CA ILE A 93 -7.38 -7.86 -0.59
C ILE A 93 -6.57 -7.28 0.57
N TYR A 94 -6.66 -5.97 0.74
CA TYR A 94 -6.13 -5.22 1.88
C TYR A 94 -7.27 -4.52 2.60
N VAL A 95 -7.43 -4.81 3.89
CA VAL A 95 -8.46 -4.19 4.74
C VAL A 95 -7.77 -3.34 5.78
N HIS A 96 -8.00 -2.02 5.72
CA HIS A 96 -7.39 -1.04 6.60
C HIS A 96 -8.32 -0.78 7.79
N LEU A 97 -7.83 -0.93 9.00
CA LEU A 97 -8.63 -0.95 10.23
C LEU A 97 -7.93 -0.24 11.38
N ASP A 98 -8.72 0.27 12.30
CA ASP A 98 -8.22 0.73 13.60
C ASP A 98 -7.95 -0.44 14.56
N GLN A 99 -7.35 -0.13 15.71
CA GLN A 99 -7.01 -1.14 16.73
C GLN A 99 -8.24 -1.80 17.36
N LYS A 100 -9.43 -1.15 17.35
CA LYS A 100 -10.62 -1.68 18.01
C LYS A 100 -11.21 -2.87 17.26
N MET A 101 -11.24 -2.76 15.93
CA MET A 101 -11.92 -3.74 15.08
C MET A 101 -10.98 -4.70 14.37
N ALA A 102 -9.68 -4.42 14.29
CA ALA A 102 -8.73 -5.22 13.51
C ALA A 102 -8.71 -6.70 13.93
N PHE A 103 -8.81 -7.02 15.21
CA PHE A 103 -8.81 -8.41 15.69
C PHE A 103 -10.10 -9.14 15.33
N ALA A 104 -11.26 -8.50 15.52
CA ALA A 104 -12.55 -9.09 15.17
C ALA A 104 -12.66 -9.35 13.66
N ILE A 105 -12.28 -8.37 12.85
CA ILE A 105 -12.29 -8.50 11.38
C ILE A 105 -11.25 -9.52 10.90
N LYS A 106 -10.11 -9.68 11.58
CA LYS A 106 -9.15 -10.75 11.26
C LYS A 106 -9.78 -12.14 11.34
N ILE A 107 -10.61 -12.41 12.35
CA ILE A 107 -11.31 -13.69 12.51
C ILE A 107 -12.30 -13.89 11.35
N ILE A 108 -13.06 -12.85 11.00
CA ILE A 108 -14.00 -12.91 9.87
C ILE A 108 -13.25 -13.11 8.54
N MET A 109 -12.10 -12.48 8.35
CA MET A 109 -11.30 -12.71 7.15
C MET A 109 -10.74 -14.13 7.09
N ASP A 110 -10.39 -14.74 8.23
CA ASP A 110 -10.01 -16.16 8.27
C ASP A 110 -11.18 -17.08 7.87
N GLU A 111 -12.40 -16.74 8.29
CA GLU A 111 -13.61 -17.48 7.88
C GLU A 111 -13.86 -17.34 6.37
N VAL A 112 -13.85 -16.10 5.85
CA VAL A 112 -14.23 -15.81 4.47
C VAL A 112 -13.14 -16.22 3.48
N PHE A 113 -11.87 -15.91 3.75
CA PHE A 113 -10.76 -16.13 2.81
C PHE A 113 -9.98 -17.43 3.10
N GLY A 114 -10.09 -17.99 4.31
CA GLY A 114 -9.28 -19.07 4.83
C GLY A 114 -8.00 -18.56 5.50
N SER A 115 -7.68 -19.08 6.68
CA SER A 115 -6.50 -18.69 7.46
C SER A 115 -5.17 -18.94 6.73
N THR A 116 -5.11 -19.94 5.85
CA THR A 116 -3.94 -20.25 5.02
C THR A 116 -3.66 -19.20 3.94
N ASN A 117 -4.63 -18.36 3.62
CA ASN A 117 -4.52 -17.26 2.67
C ASN A 117 -4.17 -15.92 3.34
N PHE A 118 -4.01 -15.90 4.65
CA PHE A 118 -3.44 -14.76 5.36
C PHE A 118 -1.97 -14.56 4.97
N ARG A 119 -1.58 -13.32 4.64
CA ARG A 119 -0.22 -12.99 4.24
C ARG A 119 0.50 -12.15 5.29
N ASN A 120 -0.08 -11.01 5.68
CA ASN A 120 0.53 -10.11 6.65
C ASN A 120 -0.50 -9.35 7.49
N TRP A 121 -0.11 -9.08 8.71
CA TRP A 121 -0.62 -8.03 9.56
C TRP A 121 0.35 -6.86 9.47
N ILE A 122 -0.03 -5.82 8.72
CA ILE A 122 0.83 -4.66 8.51
C ILE A 122 0.47 -3.60 9.56
N THR A 123 1.45 -3.16 10.33
CA THR A 123 1.32 -2.06 11.28
C THR A 123 1.78 -0.77 10.63
N ARG A 124 0.89 0.20 10.51
CA ARG A 124 1.18 1.50 9.93
C ARG A 124 1.21 2.58 11.02
N LYS A 125 2.21 3.45 11.02
CA LYS A 125 2.23 4.66 11.82
C LYS A 125 1.36 5.74 11.14
N LYS A 126 0.23 6.12 11.77
CA LYS A 126 -0.71 7.11 11.23
C LYS A 126 -0.41 8.55 11.63
N CYS A 127 0.18 8.77 12.81
CA CYS A 127 0.43 10.11 13.33
C CYS A 127 1.68 10.16 14.22
N ASN A 128 2.09 11.37 14.57
CA ASN A 128 3.12 11.59 15.58
C ASN A 128 2.57 11.32 16.99
N PRO A 129 3.44 11.02 17.95
CA PRO A 129 3.05 10.95 19.35
C PRO A 129 2.35 12.25 19.77
N LYS A 130 1.31 12.09 20.59
CA LYS A 130 0.57 13.21 21.21
C LYS A 130 0.76 13.15 22.72
N ASN A 131 0.81 14.28 23.36
CA ASN A 131 0.81 14.33 24.81
C ASN A 131 -0.57 13.93 25.33
N TYR A 132 -0.63 12.83 26.08
CA TYR A 132 -1.84 12.32 26.70
C TYR A 132 -1.72 12.36 28.22
N THR A 133 -2.80 12.73 28.88
CA THR A 133 -2.96 12.60 30.34
C THR A 133 -3.47 11.21 30.76
N ARG A 134 -3.70 10.31 29.80
CA ARG A 134 -4.23 8.96 30.02
C ARG A 134 -3.18 8.04 30.63
N LYS A 135 -3.59 7.15 31.52
CA LYS A 135 -2.74 6.07 32.08
C LYS A 135 -2.64 4.89 31.09
N ALA A 136 -2.26 5.16 29.83
CA ALA A 136 -2.12 4.16 28.78
C ALA A 136 -1.18 4.70 27.68
N TYR A 137 -0.61 3.80 26.89
CA TYR A 137 0.18 4.19 25.71
C TYR A 137 -0.71 4.88 24.65
N GLY A 138 -0.17 5.91 24.00
CA GLY A 138 -0.85 6.61 22.92
C GLY A 138 -1.01 5.73 21.68
N ASN A 139 -2.18 5.77 21.07
CA ASN A 139 -2.45 5.07 19.80
C ASN A 139 -1.94 5.90 18.62
N VAL A 140 -0.81 5.50 18.04
CA VAL A 140 -0.17 6.14 16.88
C VAL A 140 -0.20 5.28 15.63
N SER A 141 -0.84 4.11 15.71
CA SER A 141 -0.90 3.13 14.62
C SER A 141 -2.33 2.76 14.22
N ASP A 142 -2.44 2.23 13.03
CA ASP A 142 -3.54 1.44 12.50
C ASP A 142 -2.99 0.22 11.80
N PHE A 143 -3.87 -0.65 11.28
CA PHE A 143 -3.51 -1.97 10.80
C PHE A 143 -4.10 -2.22 9.42
N ILE A 144 -3.35 -2.95 8.60
CA ILE A 144 -3.81 -3.39 7.30
C ILE A 144 -3.67 -4.91 7.26
N LEU A 145 -4.81 -5.60 7.12
CA LEU A 145 -4.84 -7.05 6.95
C LEU A 145 -4.68 -7.37 5.47
N PHE A 146 -3.66 -8.15 5.13
CA PHE A 146 -3.40 -8.58 3.77
C PHE A 146 -3.73 -10.07 3.60
N TYR A 147 -4.67 -10.35 2.69
CA TYR A 147 -5.09 -11.68 2.28
C TYR A 147 -5.05 -11.85 0.77
N THR A 148 -5.04 -13.10 0.33
CA THR A 148 -5.18 -13.47 -1.08
C THR A 148 -6.33 -14.43 -1.26
N LYS A 149 -6.91 -14.51 -2.47
CA LYS A 149 -7.99 -15.47 -2.75
C LYS A 149 -7.50 -16.91 -2.77
N SER A 150 -6.23 -17.13 -3.16
CA SER A 150 -5.61 -18.45 -3.23
C SER A 150 -4.10 -18.38 -2.89
N PRO A 151 -3.42 -19.52 -2.78
CA PRO A 151 -1.97 -19.55 -2.58
C PRO A 151 -1.16 -18.96 -3.75
N ARG A 152 -1.70 -18.95 -4.96
CA ARG A 152 -1.10 -18.30 -6.14
C ARG A 152 -1.68 -16.90 -6.27
N TYR A 153 -0.84 -15.87 -6.22
CA TYR A 153 -1.25 -14.46 -6.29
C TYR A 153 -0.17 -13.61 -6.92
N VAL A 154 -0.58 -12.46 -7.44
CA VAL A 154 0.36 -11.45 -7.97
C VAL A 154 1.09 -10.79 -6.80
N TRP A 155 2.42 -10.83 -6.86
CA TRP A 155 3.26 -10.22 -5.83
C TRP A 155 4.56 -9.64 -6.40
N HIS A 156 4.64 -8.33 -6.39
CA HIS A 156 5.85 -7.56 -6.71
C HIS A 156 6.43 -7.04 -5.41
N ARG A 157 7.51 -7.70 -4.93
CA ARG A 157 8.13 -7.32 -3.65
C ARG A 157 8.56 -5.86 -3.67
N PRO A 158 8.01 -5.00 -2.80
CA PRO A 158 8.41 -3.60 -2.73
C PRO A 158 9.79 -3.47 -2.06
N PHE A 159 10.56 -2.48 -2.53
CA PHE A 159 11.86 -2.12 -1.97
C PHE A 159 11.87 -0.62 -1.64
N ARG A 160 12.62 -0.26 -0.60
CA ARG A 160 13.02 1.13 -0.35
C ARG A 160 14.38 1.36 -0.94
N GLU A 161 14.56 2.49 -1.57
CA GLU A 161 15.88 2.88 -2.07
C GLU A 161 16.91 3.00 -0.94
N TRP A 162 18.15 2.75 -1.27
CA TRP A 162 19.26 2.99 -0.37
C TRP A 162 19.50 4.50 -0.25
N THR A 163 19.49 5.03 0.97
CA THR A 163 20.05 6.35 1.19
C THR A 163 21.57 6.29 1.04
N ALA A 164 22.21 7.39 0.65
CA ALA A 164 23.65 7.45 0.51
C ALA A 164 24.39 6.99 1.79
N GLU A 165 23.91 7.44 2.94
CA GLU A 165 24.46 7.09 4.25
C GLU A 165 24.27 5.61 4.61
N ARG A 166 23.04 5.10 4.44
CA ARG A 166 22.72 3.70 4.72
C ARG A 166 23.41 2.76 3.73
N GLY A 167 23.50 3.15 2.45
CA GLY A 167 24.25 2.43 1.45
C GLY A 167 25.74 2.36 1.79
N ALA A 168 26.34 3.47 2.23
CA ALA A 168 27.73 3.51 2.65
C ALA A 168 28.01 2.67 3.91
N ARG A 169 27.06 2.62 4.85
CA ARG A 169 27.16 1.84 6.10
C ARG A 169 27.05 0.34 5.85
N GLU A 170 26.16 -0.09 4.94
CA GLU A 170 25.97 -1.51 4.61
C GLU A 170 27.01 -2.03 3.62
N TYR A 171 27.39 -1.21 2.63
CA TYR A 171 28.33 -1.56 1.56
C TYR A 171 29.66 -0.85 1.81
N THR A 172 30.37 -1.32 2.84
CA THR A 172 31.54 -0.67 3.42
C THR A 172 32.79 -0.72 2.56
N TYR A 173 32.86 -1.65 1.62
CA TYR A 173 34.04 -1.85 0.77
C TYR A 173 33.88 -1.10 -0.55
N VAL A 174 35.00 -0.56 -1.05
CA VAL A 174 35.07 0.08 -2.38
C VAL A 174 36.06 -0.70 -3.24
N GLU A 175 35.65 -1.06 -4.41
CA GLU A 175 36.50 -1.73 -5.38
C GLU A 175 37.36 -0.68 -6.10
N LYS A 176 38.66 -0.74 -5.90
CA LYS A 176 39.61 0.30 -6.37
C LYS A 176 39.53 0.59 -7.88
N PRO A 177 39.47 -0.44 -8.80
CA PRO A 177 39.43 -0.15 -10.24
C PRO A 177 38.14 0.54 -10.71
N THR A 178 36.99 0.23 -10.07
CA THR A 178 35.68 0.65 -10.56
C THR A 178 35.02 1.74 -9.69
N GLY A 179 35.51 1.94 -8.47
CA GLY A 179 34.87 2.80 -7.47
C GLY A 179 33.56 2.27 -6.90
N ARG A 180 33.12 1.07 -7.32
CA ARG A 180 31.85 0.47 -6.91
C ARG A 180 31.87 0.06 -5.44
N ARG A 181 30.79 0.41 -4.71
CA ARG A 181 30.62 -0.06 -3.34
C ARG A 181 30.06 -1.47 -3.30
N TYR A 182 30.60 -2.31 -2.40
CA TYR A 182 30.14 -3.66 -2.19
C TYR A 182 30.19 -4.10 -0.74
N LYS A 183 29.46 -5.15 -0.42
CA LYS A 183 29.57 -5.90 0.85
C LYS A 183 30.02 -7.33 0.59
N LYS A 184 30.64 -7.94 1.59
CA LYS A 184 31.12 -9.32 1.53
C LYS A 184 30.16 -10.24 2.26
N VAL A 185 29.64 -11.24 1.56
CA VAL A 185 28.76 -12.24 2.15
C VAL A 185 29.38 -13.63 2.05
N PRO A 186 29.07 -14.55 3.00
CA PRO A 186 29.48 -15.94 2.89
C PRO A 186 28.99 -16.57 1.59
N ILE A 187 29.78 -17.48 0.99
CA ILE A 187 29.36 -18.28 -0.17
C ILE A 187 28.93 -19.70 0.21
N HIS A 188 28.81 -19.97 1.50
CA HIS A 188 28.36 -21.25 2.06
C HIS A 188 27.07 -21.07 2.85
N ALA A 189 26.27 -22.15 2.95
CA ALA A 189 25.03 -22.22 3.70
C ALA A 189 25.05 -23.39 4.70
N PRO A 190 24.24 -23.35 5.76
CA PRO A 190 24.12 -24.48 6.70
C PRO A 190 23.60 -25.75 6.04
N GLY A 191 23.97 -26.88 6.62
CA GLY A 191 23.57 -28.22 6.15
C GLY A 191 24.62 -28.86 5.25
N VAL A 192 24.82 -30.17 5.42
CA VAL A 192 25.72 -30.98 4.56
C VAL A 192 24.96 -31.38 3.29
N ARG A 193 25.61 -31.28 2.14
CA ARG A 193 25.12 -31.78 0.85
C ARG A 193 26.16 -32.67 0.20
N HIS A 194 25.73 -33.78 -0.38
CA HIS A 194 26.60 -34.74 -1.06
C HIS A 194 26.63 -34.54 -2.59
N GLY A 195 25.83 -33.60 -3.13
CA GLY A 195 25.86 -33.23 -4.54
C GLY A 195 26.98 -32.24 -4.90
N GLU A 196 26.85 -31.58 -6.06
CA GLU A 196 27.84 -30.64 -6.59
C GLU A 196 28.23 -29.52 -5.59
N THR A 197 27.28 -29.03 -4.79
CA THR A 197 27.54 -27.98 -3.80
C THR A 197 28.31 -28.48 -2.55
N GLY A 198 28.46 -29.77 -2.39
CA GLY A 198 29.29 -30.40 -1.34
C GLY A 198 30.71 -30.67 -1.78
N LYS A 199 31.03 -30.57 -3.10
CA LYS A 199 32.37 -30.86 -3.64
C LYS A 199 33.36 -29.73 -3.33
N PRO A 200 34.66 -30.05 -3.18
CA PRO A 200 35.70 -29.02 -3.05
C PRO A 200 35.75 -28.09 -4.27
N TRP A 201 36.04 -26.82 -4.02
CA TRP A 201 36.33 -25.81 -5.04
C TRP A 201 37.74 -25.26 -4.84
N ARG A 202 38.59 -25.31 -5.85
CA ARG A 202 40.02 -24.93 -5.78
C ARG A 202 40.76 -25.56 -4.61
N GLY A 203 40.46 -26.81 -4.31
CA GLY A 203 41.07 -27.54 -3.20
C GLY A 203 40.46 -27.22 -1.80
N LEU A 204 39.57 -26.25 -1.72
CA LEU A 204 38.88 -25.89 -0.46
C LEU A 204 37.57 -26.68 -0.34
N ALA A 205 37.45 -27.48 0.70
CA ALA A 205 36.17 -28.08 1.10
C ALA A 205 35.21 -27.05 1.71
N PRO A 206 33.89 -27.23 1.60
CA PRO A 206 32.95 -26.43 2.39
C PRO A 206 33.28 -26.56 3.89
N PRO A 207 33.09 -25.49 4.70
CA PRO A 207 33.29 -25.58 6.14
C PRO A 207 32.45 -26.71 6.77
N PRO A 208 32.90 -27.30 7.89
CA PRO A 208 32.17 -28.38 8.56
C PRO A 208 30.71 -28.02 8.83
N GLY A 209 29.80 -28.95 8.51
CA GLY A 209 28.36 -28.76 8.66
C GLY A 209 27.72 -27.82 7.63
N LYS A 210 28.42 -27.45 6.55
CA LYS A 210 27.95 -26.52 5.50
C LYS A 210 28.17 -27.07 4.10
N HIS A 211 27.60 -26.38 3.13
CA HIS A 211 27.82 -26.61 1.70
C HIS A 211 27.99 -25.24 0.98
N TRP A 212 28.54 -25.26 -0.22
CA TRP A 212 28.58 -24.06 -1.06
C TRP A 212 27.18 -23.67 -1.51
N GLN A 213 26.89 -22.37 -1.59
CA GLN A 213 25.61 -21.88 -2.12
C GLN A 213 25.45 -22.13 -3.62
N PHE A 214 26.57 -22.29 -4.33
CA PHE A 214 26.64 -22.53 -5.78
C PHE A 214 27.56 -23.70 -6.06
N PRO A 215 27.33 -24.44 -7.16
CA PRO A 215 28.27 -25.46 -7.61
C PRO A 215 29.68 -24.87 -7.89
N PRO A 216 30.79 -25.66 -7.76
CA PRO A 216 32.14 -25.21 -8.02
C PRO A 216 32.33 -24.52 -9.37
N ARG A 217 31.68 -25.01 -10.43
CA ARG A 217 31.70 -24.38 -11.76
C ARG A 217 31.18 -22.96 -11.74
N THR A 218 30.05 -22.73 -11.07
CA THR A 218 29.45 -21.38 -10.94
C THR A 218 30.34 -20.48 -10.09
N LEU A 219 30.95 -21.01 -9.01
CA LEU A 219 31.91 -20.25 -8.21
C LEU A 219 33.14 -19.83 -9.05
N GLU A 220 33.61 -20.67 -9.93
CA GLU A 220 34.71 -20.36 -10.85
C GLU A 220 34.32 -19.25 -11.83
N GLU A 221 33.13 -19.33 -12.41
CA GLU A 221 32.59 -18.30 -13.29
C GLU A 221 32.42 -16.94 -12.53
N MET A 222 31.97 -16.98 -11.27
CA MET A 222 31.88 -15.78 -10.45
C MET A 222 33.24 -15.18 -10.11
N ASP A 223 34.22 -16.01 -9.85
CA ASP A 223 35.58 -15.56 -9.56
C ASP A 223 36.25 -14.94 -10.80
N SER A 224 36.10 -15.56 -11.98
CA SER A 224 36.58 -15.00 -13.24
C SER A 224 36.00 -13.64 -13.59
N ARG A 225 34.75 -13.36 -13.13
CA ARG A 225 34.10 -12.04 -13.25
C ARG A 225 34.47 -11.06 -12.13
N GLY A 226 35.37 -11.45 -11.19
CA GLY A 226 35.80 -10.64 -10.07
C GLY A 226 34.73 -10.47 -8.98
N GLU A 227 33.70 -11.33 -8.97
CA GLU A 227 32.60 -11.31 -7.96
C GLU A 227 32.98 -11.99 -6.64
N ILE A 228 34.13 -12.67 -6.57
CA ILE A 228 34.65 -13.27 -5.35
C ILE A 228 35.76 -12.40 -4.78
N HIS A 229 35.69 -12.22 -3.48
CA HIS A 229 36.76 -11.61 -2.69
C HIS A 229 37.49 -12.70 -1.89
N TRP A 230 38.77 -12.85 -2.12
CA TRP A 230 39.63 -13.72 -1.34
C TRP A 230 40.23 -12.95 -0.15
N SER A 231 40.03 -13.48 1.06
CA SER A 231 40.69 -12.92 2.24
C SER A 231 42.21 -13.23 2.22
N THR A 232 42.98 -12.56 3.03
CA THR A 232 44.40 -12.85 3.23
C THR A 232 44.67 -14.29 3.71
N THR A 233 43.68 -14.90 4.36
CA THR A 233 43.71 -16.31 4.83
C THR A 233 43.16 -17.30 3.80
N GLY A 234 42.92 -16.87 2.56
CA GLY A 234 42.41 -17.73 1.49
C GLY A 234 40.92 -18.07 1.54
N ASN A 235 40.14 -17.43 2.43
CA ASN A 235 38.71 -17.69 2.53
C ASN A 235 37.93 -16.86 1.51
N PRO A 236 37.13 -17.51 0.62
CA PRO A 236 36.35 -16.81 -0.39
C PRO A 236 35.05 -16.23 0.20
N ARG A 237 34.66 -15.03 -0.27
CA ARG A 237 33.41 -14.38 0.02
C ARG A 237 32.83 -13.74 -1.25
N ARG A 238 31.52 -13.78 -1.43
CA ARG A 238 30.88 -13.14 -2.57
C ARG A 238 30.80 -11.62 -2.34
N LYS A 239 31.13 -10.86 -3.38
CA LYS A 239 30.86 -9.41 -3.43
C LYS A 239 29.42 -9.17 -3.86
N ILE A 240 28.66 -8.42 -3.11
CA ILE A 240 27.34 -7.90 -3.48
C ILE A 240 27.48 -6.41 -3.66
N TYR A 241 27.27 -5.93 -4.87
CA TYR A 241 27.42 -4.52 -5.22
C TYR A 241 26.16 -3.73 -4.90
N LEU A 242 26.32 -2.49 -4.43
CA LEU A 242 25.21 -1.58 -4.07
C LEU A 242 24.36 -1.22 -5.30
N ASP A 243 24.99 -0.96 -6.42
CA ASP A 243 24.35 -0.59 -7.68
C ASP A 243 23.54 -1.75 -8.32
N ASN A 244 23.83 -2.99 -7.94
CA ASN A 244 23.03 -4.15 -8.32
C ASN A 244 21.88 -4.44 -7.35
N SER A 245 21.79 -3.68 -6.24
CA SER A 245 20.77 -3.91 -5.22
C SER A 245 19.46 -3.20 -5.60
N LYS A 246 18.36 -3.92 -5.54
CA LYS A 246 17.01 -3.34 -5.71
C LYS A 246 16.59 -2.44 -4.54
N GLY A 247 17.40 -2.32 -3.50
CA GLY A 247 17.07 -1.60 -2.28
C GLY A 247 16.87 -2.54 -1.07
N VAL A 248 16.29 -1.99 -0.02
CA VAL A 248 15.92 -2.72 1.20
C VAL A 248 14.52 -3.27 1.05
N PRO A 249 14.29 -4.60 1.14
CA PRO A 249 12.94 -5.16 1.09
C PRO A 249 12.04 -4.57 2.18
N VAL A 250 10.86 -4.14 1.79
CA VAL A 250 9.86 -3.63 2.74
C VAL A 250 9.32 -4.77 3.59
N GLN A 251 9.16 -4.51 4.88
CA GLN A 251 8.58 -5.43 5.86
C GLN A 251 7.18 -4.95 6.27
N ASP A 252 6.62 -5.51 7.33
CA ASP A 252 5.25 -5.32 7.79
C ASP A 252 5.05 -4.15 8.78
N ILE A 253 6.11 -3.36 9.06
CA ILE A 253 6.03 -2.13 9.87
C ILE A 253 6.29 -0.94 8.95
N TRP A 254 5.25 -0.12 8.75
CA TRP A 254 5.29 1.04 7.86
C TRP A 254 5.26 2.34 8.65
N LEU A 255 6.37 3.03 8.73
CA LEU A 255 6.54 4.27 9.51
C LEU A 255 6.41 5.53 8.64
N GLU A 256 6.54 5.39 7.33
CA GLU A 256 6.65 6.48 6.37
C GLU A 256 5.32 7.09 5.91
N PHE A 257 4.18 6.41 6.07
CA PHE A 257 2.90 6.84 5.51
C PHE A 257 1.98 7.44 6.57
N ARG A 258 2.28 8.64 7.05
CA ARG A 258 1.42 9.37 7.98
C ARG A 258 0.18 9.91 7.27
N ASP A 259 -0.88 10.14 8.05
CA ASP A 259 -2.08 10.78 7.50
C ASP A 259 -1.79 12.23 7.10
N PRO A 260 -2.37 12.72 5.98
CA PRO A 260 -2.14 14.06 5.47
C PRO A 260 -2.45 15.17 6.49
N HIS A 261 -3.50 14.99 7.31
CA HIS A 261 -3.88 15.95 8.36
C HIS A 261 -2.79 16.17 9.43
N ASN A 262 -1.96 15.15 9.67
CA ASN A 262 -0.87 15.22 10.64
C ASN A 262 0.41 15.83 10.07
N GLN A 263 0.43 16.09 8.76
CA GLN A 263 1.58 16.67 8.05
C GLN A 263 1.29 18.07 7.49
N ASN A 264 0.12 18.67 7.80
CA ASN A 264 -0.39 19.88 7.15
C ASN A 264 -0.48 19.76 5.60
N ILE A 265 -0.53 18.55 5.08
CA ILE A 265 -0.71 18.27 3.66
C ILE A 265 -2.21 18.02 3.46
N LYS A 266 -2.93 19.04 3.02
CA LYS A 266 -4.31 18.89 2.59
C LYS A 266 -4.33 18.70 1.09
N ILE A 267 -4.65 17.49 0.62
CA ILE A 267 -4.80 17.22 -0.82
C ILE A 267 -6.23 17.56 -1.23
N THR A 268 -7.23 17.01 -0.54
CA THR A 268 -8.65 17.32 -0.81
C THR A 268 -9.37 17.99 0.37
N GLY A 269 -8.81 17.88 1.57
CA GLY A 269 -9.45 18.33 2.81
C GLY A 269 -10.50 17.36 3.36
N TYR A 270 -10.68 16.18 2.74
CA TYR A 270 -11.58 15.15 3.24
C TYR A 270 -11.05 14.54 4.56
N PRO A 271 -11.90 14.37 5.60
CA PRO A 271 -11.43 14.06 6.96
C PRO A 271 -10.60 12.80 7.11
N THR A 272 -10.82 11.78 6.30
CA THR A 272 -10.17 10.45 6.38
C THR A 272 -9.27 10.15 5.19
N GLU A 273 -8.80 11.18 4.49
CA GLU A 273 -7.96 11.04 3.32
C GLU A 273 -6.68 10.25 3.64
N LYS A 274 -6.40 9.24 2.82
CA LYS A 274 -5.19 8.40 2.95
C LYS A 274 -4.01 8.98 2.16
N ASN A 275 -2.82 8.65 2.63
CA ASN A 275 -1.59 9.00 1.93
C ASN A 275 -1.51 8.28 0.57
N PRO A 276 -1.34 9.00 -0.55
CA PRO A 276 -1.26 8.38 -1.89
C PRO A 276 -0.12 7.37 -2.03
N ASP A 277 1.03 7.58 -1.36
CA ASP A 277 2.17 6.68 -1.45
C ASP A 277 1.92 5.33 -0.77
N LEU A 278 1.05 5.30 0.25
CA LEU A 278 0.55 4.07 0.82
C LEU A 278 -0.17 3.23 -0.24
N LEU A 279 -1.11 3.85 -0.96
CA LEU A 279 -1.90 3.18 -2.00
C LEU A 279 -1.00 2.79 -3.19
N ARG A 280 -0.05 3.65 -3.57
CA ARG A 280 0.93 3.35 -4.63
C ARG A 280 1.75 2.11 -4.30
N ARG A 281 2.18 1.94 -3.04
CA ARG A 281 2.87 0.73 -2.58
C ARG A 281 2.00 -0.51 -2.70
N ILE A 282 0.77 -0.46 -2.21
CA ILE A 282 -0.18 -1.59 -2.23
C ILE A 282 -0.51 -1.99 -3.67
N ILE A 283 -0.88 -1.02 -4.52
CA ILE A 283 -1.29 -1.26 -5.90
C ILE A 283 -0.12 -1.86 -6.70
N ASN A 284 1.08 -1.30 -6.59
CA ASN A 284 2.26 -1.84 -7.27
C ASN A 284 2.69 -3.22 -6.76
N ALA A 285 2.44 -3.54 -5.49
CA ALA A 285 2.80 -4.84 -4.94
C ALA A 285 1.86 -5.97 -5.40
N SER A 286 0.60 -5.69 -5.66
CA SER A 286 -0.43 -6.72 -5.85
C SER A 286 -1.27 -6.57 -7.13
N SER A 287 -0.77 -5.83 -8.11
CA SER A 287 -1.41 -5.72 -9.42
C SER A 287 -0.42 -5.35 -10.52
N ASP A 288 -0.79 -5.64 -11.76
CA ASP A 288 -0.11 -5.24 -12.98
C ASP A 288 -0.84 -4.11 -13.70
N GLN A 289 -0.17 -3.46 -14.65
CA GLN A 289 -0.79 -2.45 -15.50
C GLN A 289 -1.97 -3.07 -16.29
N GLY A 290 -3.10 -2.36 -16.33
CA GLY A 290 -4.35 -2.85 -16.96
C GLY A 290 -5.22 -3.70 -16.04
N ASP A 291 -4.74 -4.16 -14.90
CA ASP A 291 -5.55 -4.89 -13.91
C ASP A 291 -6.66 -4.03 -13.32
N LEU A 292 -7.70 -4.69 -12.80
CA LEU A 292 -8.84 -4.05 -12.16
C LEU A 292 -8.65 -3.96 -10.65
N VAL A 293 -8.69 -2.74 -10.12
CA VAL A 293 -8.65 -2.40 -8.68
C VAL A 293 -10.04 -2.01 -8.22
N LEU A 294 -10.50 -2.53 -7.08
CA LEU A 294 -11.80 -2.19 -6.50
C LEU A 294 -11.63 -1.60 -5.10
N ASP A 295 -12.30 -0.47 -4.85
CA ASP A 295 -12.42 0.16 -3.53
C ASP A 295 -13.90 0.35 -3.21
N GLY A 296 -14.43 -0.49 -2.30
CA GLY A 296 -15.84 -0.48 -1.90
C GLY A 296 -16.21 0.61 -0.88
N PHE A 297 -15.21 1.41 -0.43
CA PHE A 297 -15.34 2.53 0.51
C PHE A 297 -14.41 3.66 0.09
N CYS A 298 -14.58 4.15 -1.14
CA CYS A 298 -13.54 4.94 -1.81
C CYS A 298 -13.30 6.34 -1.22
N GLY A 299 -14.22 6.86 -0.41
CA GLY A 299 -14.09 8.15 0.27
C GLY A 299 -13.65 9.27 -0.67
N SER A 300 -12.50 9.87 -0.38
CA SER A 300 -11.93 10.94 -1.21
C SER A 300 -11.33 10.45 -2.55
N GLY A 301 -11.42 9.15 -2.88
CA GLY A 301 -10.94 8.58 -4.15
C GLY A 301 -9.44 8.47 -4.31
N THR A 302 -8.68 8.43 -3.21
CA THR A 302 -7.22 8.29 -3.28
C THR A 302 -6.79 7.01 -4.00
N THR A 303 -7.44 5.88 -3.69
CA THR A 303 -7.20 4.58 -4.35
C THR A 303 -7.41 4.68 -5.86
N LEU A 304 -8.52 5.30 -6.29
CA LEU A 304 -8.92 5.41 -7.69
C LEU A 304 -7.94 6.28 -8.48
N ALA A 305 -7.55 7.42 -7.88
CA ALA A 305 -6.62 8.34 -8.50
C ALA A 305 -5.23 7.70 -8.67
N VAL A 306 -4.73 7.00 -7.65
CA VAL A 306 -3.44 6.29 -7.73
C VAL A 306 -3.52 5.10 -8.69
N ALA A 307 -4.64 4.36 -8.75
CA ALA A 307 -4.83 3.31 -9.72
C ALA A 307 -4.77 3.85 -11.16
N SER A 308 -5.45 4.98 -11.45
CA SER A 308 -5.35 5.67 -12.75
C SER A 308 -3.93 6.11 -13.08
N GLU A 309 -3.22 6.71 -12.11
CA GLU A 309 -1.84 7.16 -12.29
C GLU A 309 -0.92 6.00 -12.72
N LEU A 310 -1.14 4.84 -12.12
CA LEU A 310 -0.37 3.63 -12.36
C LEU A 310 -0.85 2.80 -13.57
N GLY A 311 -1.84 3.28 -14.32
CA GLY A 311 -2.39 2.60 -15.50
C GLY A 311 -3.25 1.37 -15.16
N ARG A 312 -3.84 1.31 -13.97
CA ARG A 312 -4.83 0.30 -13.58
C ARG A 312 -6.23 0.81 -13.89
N ARG A 313 -7.13 -0.12 -14.22
CA ARG A 313 -8.58 0.17 -14.22
C ARG A 313 -9.09 0.14 -12.78
N TRP A 314 -10.21 0.80 -12.52
CA TRP A 314 -10.73 0.83 -11.16
C TRP A 314 -12.27 0.88 -11.11
N ILE A 315 -12.80 0.37 -10.00
CA ILE A 315 -14.17 0.56 -9.54
C ILE A 315 -14.11 1.17 -8.15
N GLY A 316 -14.80 2.31 -7.96
CA GLY A 316 -14.97 2.97 -6.67
C GLY A 316 -16.43 3.01 -6.28
N ILE A 317 -16.75 2.78 -5.01
CA ILE A 317 -18.11 2.82 -4.48
C ILE A 317 -18.09 3.66 -3.19
N ASP A 318 -19.03 4.57 -3.04
CA ASP A 318 -19.28 5.29 -1.80
C ASP A 318 -20.75 5.72 -1.70
N ASN A 319 -21.29 5.79 -0.49
CA ASN A 319 -22.65 6.24 -0.22
C ASN A 319 -22.71 7.68 0.31
N SER A 320 -21.58 8.37 0.43
CA SER A 320 -21.53 9.76 0.84
C SER A 320 -21.49 10.68 -0.38
N PRO A 321 -22.47 11.61 -0.52
CA PRO A 321 -22.45 12.59 -1.59
C PRO A 321 -21.21 13.51 -1.49
N GLU A 322 -20.71 13.74 -0.29
CA GLU A 322 -19.52 14.54 -0.03
C GLU A 322 -18.25 13.84 -0.52
N ALA A 323 -18.19 12.50 -0.34
CA ALA A 323 -17.13 11.66 -0.90
C ALA A 323 -17.13 11.74 -2.43
N ILE A 324 -18.26 11.50 -3.07
CA ILE A 324 -18.40 11.56 -4.54
C ILE A 324 -18.01 12.95 -5.07
N GLY A 325 -18.52 14.03 -4.46
CA GLY A 325 -18.12 15.40 -4.82
C GLY A 325 -16.62 15.64 -4.68
N THR A 326 -15.98 15.05 -3.66
CA THR A 326 -14.54 15.13 -3.46
C THR A 326 -13.76 14.35 -4.52
N VAL A 327 -14.21 13.14 -4.89
CA VAL A 327 -13.63 12.35 -5.98
C VAL A 327 -13.68 13.15 -7.30
N LEU A 328 -14.82 13.73 -7.64
CA LEU A 328 -14.98 14.52 -8.85
C LEU A 328 -14.04 15.74 -8.89
N ARG A 329 -13.95 16.49 -7.78
CA ARG A 329 -12.99 17.61 -7.65
C ARG A 329 -11.55 17.16 -7.80
N ARG A 330 -11.18 16.04 -7.19
CA ARG A 330 -9.83 15.44 -7.32
C ARG A 330 -9.52 15.07 -8.77
N PHE A 331 -10.46 14.47 -9.47
CA PHE A 331 -10.29 14.08 -10.88
C PHE A 331 -10.17 15.28 -11.82
N ALA A 332 -10.89 16.36 -11.53
CA ALA A 332 -10.80 17.59 -12.31
C ALA A 332 -9.49 18.36 -12.09
N ARG A 333 -8.95 18.34 -10.87
CA ARG A 333 -7.77 19.13 -10.46
C ARG A 333 -6.46 18.34 -10.41
N GLY A 334 -6.55 17.00 -10.45
CA GLY A 334 -5.40 16.11 -10.28
C GLY A 334 -5.01 15.92 -8.80
N LEU A 335 -3.85 15.26 -8.59
CA LEU A 335 -3.32 14.90 -7.28
C LEU A 335 -2.34 15.95 -6.71
N GLU A 336 -2.47 17.21 -7.06
CA GLU A 336 -1.56 18.22 -6.51
C GLU A 336 -1.76 18.43 -5.00
N PRO A 337 -0.69 18.36 -4.20
CA PRO A 337 -0.76 18.71 -2.79
C PRO A 337 -1.18 20.16 -2.61
N MET A 338 -2.25 20.40 -1.86
CA MET A 338 -2.68 21.74 -1.49
C MET A 338 -2.31 22.04 -0.04
N GLY A 339 -1.70 23.19 0.25
CA GLY A 339 -1.43 23.66 1.60
C GLY A 339 -0.07 24.30 1.81
N ASP A 340 0.20 24.72 3.04
CA ASP A 340 1.41 25.47 3.42
C ASP A 340 2.72 24.69 3.24
N PHE A 341 2.66 23.35 3.13
CA PHE A 341 3.82 22.50 2.95
C PHE A 341 4.49 22.71 1.60
N VAL A 342 3.74 22.93 0.54
CA VAL A 342 4.26 23.22 -0.82
C VAL A 342 5.04 24.55 -0.83
N ARG A 343 4.60 25.55 -0.05
CA ARG A 343 5.32 26.81 0.12
C ARG A 343 6.59 26.64 0.95
N ARG A 344 6.60 25.78 1.98
CA ARG A 344 7.78 25.50 2.81
C ARG A 344 8.88 24.75 2.06
N GLN A 345 8.57 23.79 1.20
CA GLN A 345 9.60 23.12 0.38
C GLN A 345 10.35 24.10 -0.54
N ARG A 346 9.67 25.10 -1.10
CA ARG A 346 10.34 26.17 -1.87
C ARG A 346 11.21 27.10 -1.02
N LEU A 347 10.96 27.16 0.29
CA LEU A 347 11.74 28.00 1.22
C LEU A 347 12.88 27.22 1.90
N VAL A 348 12.71 25.92 2.17
CA VAL A 348 13.74 25.08 2.81
C VAL A 348 14.90 24.78 1.86
N SER A 349 14.66 24.70 0.54
CA SER A 349 15.76 24.63 -0.45
C SER A 349 16.68 25.85 -0.44
N LYS A 350 16.29 26.95 0.24
CA LYS A 350 17.10 28.17 0.42
C LYS A 350 17.78 28.30 1.81
N ARG A 351 17.49 27.40 2.78
CA ARG A 351 17.97 27.55 4.19
C ARG A 351 18.62 26.31 4.80
N ALA A 352 19.05 25.34 4.03
CA ALA A 352 19.77 24.19 4.56
C ALA A 352 21.24 24.53 4.87
N ARG A 353 21.49 25.07 6.05
CA ARG A 353 22.79 25.04 6.76
C ARG A 353 22.59 25.48 8.21
N THR A 354 22.32 24.56 9.13
CA THR A 354 22.83 24.56 10.52
C THR A 354 22.68 23.15 11.11
N SER A 355 23.74 22.72 11.73
CA SER A 355 24.05 21.39 12.24
C SER A 355 23.53 21.20 13.65
N GLU A 356 22.73 20.13 13.88
CA GLU A 356 22.64 19.45 15.17
C GLU A 356 22.61 17.94 14.91
N PRO A 357 23.23 17.09 15.78
CA PRO A 357 23.32 15.67 15.54
C PRO A 357 21.97 14.97 15.80
N PRO A 358 21.56 14.00 14.95
CA PRO A 358 20.30 13.30 15.11
C PRO A 358 20.29 12.34 16.30
N THR A 359 19.19 12.31 17.04
CA THR A 359 18.93 11.32 18.07
C THR A 359 18.59 9.95 17.47
N LEU A 360 18.81 8.87 18.23
CA LEU A 360 18.69 7.47 17.77
C LEU A 360 17.31 7.11 17.15
N PHE A 361 16.29 7.93 17.39
CA PHE A 361 14.94 7.78 16.86
C PHE A 361 14.64 8.62 15.60
N GLU A 362 15.49 9.59 15.26
CA GLU A 362 15.29 10.46 14.10
C GLU A 362 15.73 9.82 12.78
N ASP A 363 16.62 8.83 12.82
CA ASP A 363 17.05 8.05 11.63
C ASP A 363 15.89 7.30 10.91
N TRP A 364 14.76 7.15 11.58
CA TRP A 364 13.56 6.51 11.00
C TRP A 364 12.54 7.53 10.47
N THR A 365 12.75 8.81 10.73
CA THR A 365 11.81 9.88 10.43
C THR A 365 12.33 10.91 9.44
N THR A 366 13.59 10.81 9.01
CA THR A 366 14.10 11.66 7.94
C THR A 366 13.39 11.33 6.65
N ASP A 367 12.49 12.22 6.36
CA ASP A 367 11.75 12.42 5.14
C ASP A 367 12.72 12.41 3.96
N GLN A 368 12.89 11.25 3.37
CA GLN A 368 13.55 11.14 2.08
C GLN A 368 12.57 11.70 1.09
N GLY A 369 12.94 12.84 0.56
CA GLY A 369 12.16 13.62 -0.35
C GLY A 369 11.33 12.78 -1.29
N VAL A 370 10.03 12.98 -1.20
CA VAL A 370 9.11 12.65 -2.28
C VAL A 370 9.77 13.18 -3.55
N PRO A 371 10.10 12.34 -4.53
CA PRO A 371 10.65 12.85 -5.78
C PRO A 371 9.72 13.93 -6.24
N ALA A 372 10.28 15.10 -6.57
CA ALA A 372 9.52 16.25 -7.04
C ALA A 372 8.63 15.74 -8.17
N ILE A 373 7.33 15.65 -7.90
CA ILE A 373 6.33 15.30 -8.90
C ILE A 373 6.27 16.51 -9.83
N GLY A 374 7.20 16.52 -10.78
CA GLY A 374 7.10 17.29 -12.00
C GLY A 374 6.16 16.58 -12.96
N SER A 375 5.03 16.12 -12.48
CA SER A 375 4.02 15.49 -13.32
C SER A 375 2.97 16.53 -13.66
N ARG A 376 2.77 16.72 -14.95
CA ARG A 376 1.60 17.40 -15.50
C ARG A 376 0.37 16.85 -14.78
N VAL A 377 -0.42 17.71 -14.16
CA VAL A 377 -1.73 17.39 -13.56
C VAL A 377 -2.52 16.59 -14.59
N ARG A 378 -2.66 15.28 -14.38
CA ARG A 378 -3.39 14.42 -15.29
C ARG A 378 -4.83 14.40 -14.82
N MET A 379 -5.70 15.14 -15.51
CA MET A 379 -7.13 15.05 -15.27
C MET A 379 -7.63 13.65 -15.63
N ILE A 380 -8.40 13.04 -14.73
CA ILE A 380 -9.03 11.73 -14.96
C ILE A 380 -10.39 12.00 -15.57
N ARG A 381 -10.60 11.65 -16.84
CA ARG A 381 -11.83 11.88 -17.58
C ARG A 381 -12.51 10.57 -18.04
N ASP A 382 -11.77 9.48 -18.09
CA ASP A 382 -12.23 8.21 -18.66
C ASP A 382 -12.87 7.34 -17.56
N PHE A 383 -14.08 7.72 -17.11
CA PHE A 383 -14.86 6.92 -16.17
C PHE A 383 -16.35 7.14 -16.36
N SER A 384 -17.14 6.16 -15.92
CA SER A 384 -18.61 6.23 -15.84
C SER A 384 -19.03 6.46 -14.40
N LEU A 385 -19.97 7.38 -14.19
CA LEU A 385 -20.58 7.62 -12.88
C LEU A 385 -22.00 7.03 -12.87
N PHE A 386 -22.25 6.16 -11.92
CA PHE A 386 -23.54 5.50 -11.69
C PHE A 386 -24.08 5.91 -10.33
N ALA A 387 -25.40 5.96 -10.21
CA ALA A 387 -26.07 6.10 -8.93
C ALA A 387 -27.21 5.08 -8.85
N SER A 388 -27.31 4.38 -7.71
CA SER A 388 -28.46 3.54 -7.39
C SER A 388 -29.62 4.39 -6.90
N GLU A 389 -30.86 3.93 -7.07
CA GLU A 389 -32.01 4.54 -6.39
C GLU A 389 -31.91 4.27 -4.87
N PRO A 390 -32.23 5.23 -3.98
CA PRO A 390 -32.77 6.57 -4.22
C PRO A 390 -31.73 7.68 -4.45
N TYR A 391 -30.46 7.37 -4.58
CA TYR A 391 -29.33 8.32 -4.61
C TYR A 391 -29.26 9.17 -5.90
N SER A 392 -29.95 8.74 -6.96
CA SER A 392 -29.87 9.39 -8.28
C SER A 392 -30.33 10.87 -8.25
N GLY A 393 -31.32 11.19 -7.46
CA GLY A 393 -31.86 12.56 -7.32
C GLY A 393 -30.90 13.52 -6.61
N GLU A 394 -30.20 13.05 -5.60
CA GLU A 394 -29.19 13.83 -4.86
C GLU A 394 -27.96 14.08 -5.72
N LEU A 395 -27.49 13.05 -6.42
CA LEU A 395 -26.33 13.15 -7.31
C LEU A 395 -26.53 14.23 -8.37
N LYS A 396 -27.72 14.36 -8.92
CA LYS A 396 -28.03 15.38 -9.94
C LYS A 396 -27.78 16.79 -9.39
N ARG A 397 -28.25 17.11 -8.17
CA ARG A 397 -28.00 18.41 -7.53
C ARG A 397 -26.52 18.66 -7.32
N TYR A 398 -25.75 17.67 -6.81
CA TYR A 398 -24.32 17.80 -6.61
C TYR A 398 -23.53 18.05 -7.90
N ILE A 399 -23.92 17.39 -8.98
CA ILE A 399 -23.30 17.61 -10.30
C ILE A 399 -23.60 19.02 -10.82
N GLU A 400 -24.85 19.48 -10.70
CA GLU A 400 -25.25 20.83 -11.11
C GLU A 400 -24.52 21.91 -10.29
N ASP A 401 -24.41 21.75 -8.97
CA ASP A 401 -23.71 22.69 -8.10
C ASP A 401 -22.21 22.68 -8.38
N TRP A 402 -21.64 21.53 -8.66
CA TRP A 402 -20.24 21.40 -9.02
C TRP A 402 -19.93 22.04 -10.39
N GLN A 403 -20.81 21.85 -11.38
CA GLN A 403 -20.71 22.50 -12.70
C GLN A 403 -20.77 24.04 -12.61
N ARG A 404 -21.56 24.58 -11.68
CA ARG A 404 -21.63 26.01 -11.41
C ARG A 404 -20.38 26.56 -10.71
N SER A 405 -19.59 25.70 -10.05
CA SER A 405 -18.39 26.04 -9.28
C SER A 405 -17.10 25.95 -10.09
N LEU A 406 -17.15 25.38 -11.29
CA LEU A 406 -16.07 25.33 -12.29
C LEU A 406 -16.07 26.55 -13.17
#